data_bee90dcc74774735932dfac718b153ad
#
_entry.id   bee90dcc74774735932dfac718b153ad
#
_cell.length_a   1.000
_cell.length_b   1.000
_cell.length_c   1.000
_cell.angle_alpha   90.00
_cell.angle_beta   90.00
_cell.angle_gamma   90.00
#
_symmetry.space_group_name_H-M   'P 1'
#
loop_
_entity.id
_entity.type
_entity.pdbx_description
1 polymer ?
#
loop_
_entity_poly.entity_id
_entity_poly.type
_entity_poly.pdbx_seq_one_letter_code
_entity_poly.pdbx_strand_id
1 'polypeptide(L)'
;DNNVQKVSNHNINLSIFKKENAATTVASTISIASIFGIKFFATGGIGGVHLNAENTYDVSADLYSLSEHTNYVICSGAKSILDLDKTYELLETLGITRLGYKTDHMPGFWFSETKHQVDNNFESISDISNFLKLNSKLNHNKSILIFNKVPEINAISKEQINEWISNALVRAEKNKISGKGLTPFLIKEINTFSNNKTLKANISLI
;
A
#
# COMPACT_ATOMS: atom_id res chain seq x y z
N ASP A 1 3.65 13.52 -18.92
CA ASP A 1 5.02 14.01 -18.72
C ASP A 1 5.97 12.82 -18.64
N ASN A 2 6.81 12.66 -19.67
CA ASN A 2 7.74 11.51 -19.78
C ASN A 2 8.99 11.67 -18.88
N ASN A 3 9.02 12.63 -17.98
CA ASN A 3 10.21 12.99 -17.21
C ASN A 3 9.96 13.07 -15.70
N VAL A 4 9.00 12.30 -15.18
CA VAL A 4 8.71 12.23 -13.74
C VAL A 4 9.41 11.01 -13.14
N GLN A 5 10.35 11.24 -12.23
CA GLN A 5 11.08 10.17 -11.54
C GLN A 5 10.24 9.57 -10.41
N LYS A 6 10.25 8.23 -10.28
CA LYS A 6 9.71 7.58 -9.08
C LYS A 6 10.71 7.73 -7.94
N VAL A 7 10.29 8.39 -6.86
CA VAL A 7 11.16 8.62 -5.69
C VAL A 7 10.66 7.88 -4.46
N SER A 8 11.61 7.37 -3.72
CA SER A 8 11.45 6.74 -2.42
C SER A 8 12.52 7.29 -1.47
N ASN A 9 12.56 6.84 -0.21
CA ASN A 9 13.47 7.37 0.80
C ASN A 9 14.95 7.40 0.37
N HIS A 10 15.39 6.39 -0.41
CA HIS A 10 16.80 6.30 -0.83
C HIS A 10 17.23 7.35 -1.84
N ASN A 11 16.32 7.96 -2.62
CA ASN A 11 16.67 8.86 -3.71
C ASN A 11 15.94 10.21 -3.69
N ILE A 12 15.04 10.45 -2.73
CA ILE A 12 14.26 11.70 -2.67
C ILE A 12 15.16 12.93 -2.52
N ASN A 13 16.17 12.87 -1.64
CA ASN A 13 17.08 13.99 -1.43
C ASN A 13 17.90 14.33 -2.68
N LEU A 14 18.29 13.32 -3.45
CA LEU A 14 18.99 13.51 -4.72
C LEU A 14 18.08 14.17 -5.76
N SER A 15 16.83 13.75 -5.84
CA SER A 15 15.85 14.34 -6.76
C SER A 15 15.54 15.80 -6.43
N ILE A 16 15.42 16.12 -5.13
CA ILE A 16 15.27 17.50 -4.65
C ILE A 16 16.50 18.33 -5.02
N PHE A 17 17.70 17.81 -4.75
CA PHE A 17 18.97 18.51 -5.09
C PHE A 17 19.07 18.82 -6.58
N LYS A 18 18.66 17.88 -7.43
CA LYS A 18 18.67 18.03 -8.89
C LYS A 18 17.48 18.83 -9.42
N LYS A 19 16.52 19.23 -8.56
CA LYS A 19 15.27 19.90 -8.94
C LYS A 19 14.47 19.15 -10.00
N GLU A 20 14.44 17.82 -9.91
CA GLU A 20 13.70 16.94 -10.81
C GLU A 20 12.21 16.91 -10.47
N ASN A 21 11.36 16.71 -11.49
CA ASN A 21 9.98 16.38 -11.27
C ASN A 21 9.88 14.93 -10.78
N ALA A 22 9.20 14.70 -9.68
CA ALA A 22 9.16 13.40 -9.03
C ALA A 22 7.75 13.02 -8.54
N ALA A 23 7.47 11.71 -8.58
CA ALA A 23 6.29 11.11 -7.97
C ALA A 23 6.71 10.26 -6.77
N THR A 24 6.15 10.59 -5.60
CA THR A 24 6.47 9.94 -4.34
C THR A 24 5.86 8.55 -4.24
N THR A 25 6.58 7.62 -3.59
CA THR A 25 6.01 6.39 -3.05
C THR A 25 5.33 6.68 -1.70
N VAL A 26 4.64 5.69 -1.13
CA VAL A 26 4.10 5.79 0.24
C VAL A 26 5.24 6.11 1.22
N ALA A 27 6.38 5.43 1.11
CA ALA A 27 7.55 5.66 1.96
C ALA A 27 8.00 7.12 1.98
N SER A 28 8.25 7.69 0.81
CA SER A 28 8.70 9.09 0.71
C SER A 28 7.61 10.09 1.07
N THR A 29 6.33 9.77 0.82
CA THR A 29 5.21 10.62 1.26
C THR A 29 5.12 10.65 2.78
N ILE A 30 5.24 9.52 3.47
CA ILE A 30 5.28 9.42 4.93
C ILE A 30 6.44 10.26 5.49
N SER A 31 7.65 10.12 4.91
CA SER A 31 8.83 10.86 5.37
C SER A 31 8.63 12.37 5.23
N ILE A 32 8.11 12.84 4.09
CA ILE A 32 7.79 14.26 3.88
C ILE A 32 6.71 14.73 4.85
N ALA A 33 5.62 13.97 4.97
CA ALA A 33 4.50 14.28 5.87
C ALA A 33 5.00 14.45 7.32
N SER A 34 5.90 13.57 7.76
CA SER A 34 6.49 13.63 9.10
C SER A 34 7.32 14.90 9.33
N ILE A 35 8.10 15.35 8.35
CA ILE A 35 8.89 16.60 8.41
C ILE A 35 7.95 17.81 8.64
N PHE A 36 6.79 17.81 8.00
CA PHE A 36 5.81 18.91 8.11
C PHE A 36 4.77 18.69 9.22
N GLY A 37 4.91 17.68 10.06
CA GLY A 37 3.97 17.38 11.15
C GLY A 37 2.59 16.91 10.67
N ILE A 38 2.46 16.47 9.42
CA ILE A 38 1.22 15.94 8.86
C ILE A 38 1.03 14.52 9.38
N LYS A 39 -0.05 14.29 10.12
CA LYS A 39 -0.31 13.01 10.78
C LYS A 39 -1.11 12.02 9.92
N PHE A 40 -2.01 12.51 9.08
CA PHE A 40 -2.92 11.68 8.30
C PHE A 40 -2.48 11.65 6.83
N PHE A 41 -2.45 10.45 6.28
CA PHE A 41 -2.15 10.19 4.88
C PHE A 41 -3.11 9.14 4.33
N ALA A 42 -3.77 9.43 3.22
CA ALA A 42 -4.64 8.48 2.52
C ALA A 42 -3.99 8.04 1.20
N THR A 43 -4.07 6.76 0.91
CA THR A 43 -3.58 6.15 -0.33
C THR A 43 -4.45 4.96 -0.73
N GLY A 44 -4.46 4.60 -2.00
CA GLY A 44 -5.20 3.41 -2.46
C GLY A 44 -4.66 2.12 -1.84
N GLY A 45 -3.34 1.99 -1.73
CA GLY A 45 -2.71 0.81 -1.14
C GLY A 45 -1.21 0.98 -0.94
N ILE A 46 -0.67 0.24 0.02
CA ILE A 46 0.76 0.25 0.35
C ILE A 46 1.54 -0.75 -0.50
N GLY A 47 2.86 -0.56 -0.56
CA GLY A 47 3.80 -1.58 -0.98
C GLY A 47 3.97 -2.65 0.09
N GLY A 48 4.70 -3.71 -0.23
CA GLY A 48 4.90 -4.84 0.66
C GLY A 48 6.00 -5.75 0.15
N VAL A 49 5.93 -7.02 0.47
CA VAL A 49 6.84 -8.07 0.01
C VAL A 49 6.44 -8.48 -1.40
N HIS A 50 7.36 -8.43 -2.36
CA HIS A 50 7.08 -8.87 -3.73
C HIS A 50 7.02 -10.40 -3.84
N LEU A 51 6.31 -10.89 -4.85
CA LEU A 51 6.35 -12.31 -5.18
C LEU A 51 7.80 -12.72 -5.48
N ASN A 52 8.19 -13.90 -5.01
CA ASN A 52 9.56 -14.42 -5.14
C ASN A 52 10.63 -13.60 -4.37
N ALA A 53 10.23 -12.87 -3.31
CA ALA A 53 11.14 -12.06 -2.51
C ALA A 53 12.20 -12.91 -1.77
N GLU A 54 11.96 -14.18 -1.53
CA GLU A 54 12.95 -15.12 -0.97
C GLU A 54 14.21 -15.27 -1.82
N ASN A 55 14.12 -15.00 -3.11
CA ASN A 55 15.25 -15.03 -4.04
C ASN A 55 15.77 -13.64 -4.42
N THR A 56 14.88 -12.62 -4.41
CA THR A 56 15.17 -11.28 -4.92
C THR A 56 15.43 -10.26 -3.82
N TYR A 57 14.98 -10.54 -2.60
CA TYR A 57 14.90 -9.58 -1.49
C TYR A 57 14.10 -8.31 -1.83
N ASP A 58 13.20 -8.36 -2.84
CA ASP A 58 12.41 -7.21 -3.25
C ASP A 58 11.27 -6.96 -2.24
N VAL A 59 11.55 -6.08 -1.29
CA VAL A 59 10.64 -5.63 -0.25
C VAL A 59 10.51 -4.11 -0.35
N SER A 60 9.28 -3.62 -0.33
CA SER A 60 9.01 -2.18 -0.42
C SER A 60 9.51 -1.44 0.80
N ALA A 61 10.17 -0.30 0.57
CA ALA A 61 10.54 0.64 1.63
C ALA A 61 9.33 1.20 2.41
N ASP A 62 8.11 1.05 1.89
CA ASP A 62 6.89 1.48 2.57
C ASP A 62 6.76 0.83 3.95
N LEU A 63 7.10 -0.46 4.07
CA LEU A 63 7.00 -1.21 5.33
C LEU A 63 7.95 -0.65 6.41
N TYR A 64 9.18 -0.35 6.02
CA TYR A 64 10.16 0.26 6.94
C TYR A 64 9.76 1.69 7.31
N SER A 65 9.30 2.50 6.35
CA SER A 65 8.83 3.85 6.65
C SER A 65 7.64 3.86 7.61
N LEU A 66 6.73 2.90 7.50
CA LEU A 66 5.64 2.72 8.45
C LEU A 66 6.16 2.41 9.86
N SER A 67 7.29 1.69 9.99
CA SER A 67 7.88 1.37 11.30
C SER A 67 8.73 2.48 11.91
N GLU A 68 9.17 3.45 11.12
CA GLU A 68 10.06 4.53 11.56
C GLU A 68 9.34 5.87 11.83
N HIS A 69 8.08 6.01 11.39
CA HIS A 69 7.31 7.24 11.49
C HIS A 69 5.99 7.03 12.22
N THR A 70 5.35 8.12 12.63
CA THR A 70 4.12 8.11 13.46
C THR A 70 2.90 8.63 12.71
N ASN A 71 2.71 8.19 11.47
CA ASN A 71 1.58 8.61 10.65
C ASN A 71 0.40 7.63 10.76
N TYR A 72 -0.79 8.15 10.56
CA TYR A 72 -2.02 7.37 10.41
C TYR A 72 -2.31 7.22 8.92
N VAL A 73 -2.14 6.01 8.40
CA VAL A 73 -2.23 5.73 6.96
C VAL A 73 -3.51 4.98 6.64
N ILE A 74 -4.41 5.64 5.93
CA ILE A 74 -5.67 5.06 5.49
C ILE A 74 -5.48 4.45 4.10
N CYS A 75 -5.82 3.17 3.94
CA CYS A 75 -5.64 2.48 2.66
C CYS A 75 -6.55 1.25 2.53
N SER A 76 -6.60 0.67 1.32
CA SER A 76 -7.28 -0.61 1.07
C SER A 76 -6.30 -1.81 1.08
N GLY A 77 -5.34 -1.80 2.02
CA GLY A 77 -4.39 -2.88 2.19
C GLY A 77 -3.14 -2.78 1.31
N ALA A 78 -2.39 -3.86 1.26
CA ALA A 78 -1.25 -4.00 0.35
C ALA A 78 -1.73 -4.29 -1.08
N LYS A 79 -0.99 -3.80 -2.07
CA LYS A 79 -1.34 -4.00 -3.49
C LYS A 79 -1.46 -5.48 -3.83
N SER A 80 -2.54 -5.88 -4.51
CA SER A 80 -2.86 -7.28 -4.83
C SER A 80 -1.77 -8.03 -5.61
N ILE A 81 -0.85 -7.31 -6.26
CA ILE A 81 0.28 -7.88 -7.02
C ILE A 81 1.43 -8.36 -6.14
N LEU A 82 1.32 -8.19 -4.83
CA LEU A 82 2.34 -8.53 -3.83
C LEU A 82 2.03 -9.90 -3.19
N ASP A 83 3.00 -10.45 -2.50
CA ASP A 83 2.81 -11.56 -1.58
C ASP A 83 2.14 -11.02 -0.31
N LEU A 84 0.81 -11.14 -0.27
CA LEU A 84 0.02 -10.58 0.83
C LEU A 84 0.32 -11.30 2.15
N ASP A 85 0.54 -12.62 2.11
CA ASP A 85 0.83 -13.39 3.30
C ASP A 85 2.14 -12.91 3.95
N LYS A 86 3.22 -12.84 3.20
CA LYS A 86 4.51 -12.32 3.70
C LYS A 86 4.44 -10.85 4.08
N THR A 87 3.64 -10.06 3.37
CA THR A 87 3.49 -8.62 3.67
C THR A 87 2.84 -8.42 5.03
N TYR A 88 1.78 -9.16 5.34
CA TYR A 88 1.08 -9.00 6.61
C TYR A 88 1.86 -9.58 7.78
N GLU A 89 2.60 -10.67 7.61
CA GLU A 89 3.56 -11.17 8.59
C GLU A 89 4.67 -10.15 8.89
N LEU A 90 5.20 -9.50 7.86
CA LEU A 90 6.24 -8.49 8.05
C LEU A 90 5.70 -7.22 8.73
N LEU A 91 4.46 -6.80 8.45
CA LEU A 91 3.82 -5.71 9.19
C LEU A 91 3.72 -6.01 10.68
N GLU A 92 3.37 -7.23 11.05
CA GLU A 92 3.32 -7.69 12.44
C GLU A 92 4.71 -7.68 13.06
N THR A 93 5.69 -8.27 12.40
CA THR A 93 7.10 -8.28 12.84
C THR A 93 7.64 -6.87 13.10
N LEU A 94 7.28 -5.91 12.24
CA LEU A 94 7.65 -4.50 12.37
C LEU A 94 6.84 -3.76 13.45
N GLY A 95 5.84 -4.40 14.05
CA GLY A 95 4.98 -3.85 15.10
C GLY A 95 4.04 -2.75 14.59
N ILE A 96 3.57 -2.86 13.35
CA ILE A 96 2.60 -1.93 12.75
C ILE A 96 1.19 -2.32 13.18
N THR A 97 0.50 -1.44 13.88
CA THR A 97 -0.91 -1.66 14.27
C THR A 97 -1.82 -1.57 13.02
N ARG A 98 -2.72 -2.54 12.88
CA ARG A 98 -3.59 -2.74 11.72
C ARG A 98 -5.06 -2.67 12.16
N LEU A 99 -5.69 -1.54 11.92
CA LEU A 99 -7.08 -1.30 12.31
C LEU A 99 -8.01 -1.46 11.10
N GLY A 100 -9.16 -2.06 11.31
CA GLY A 100 -10.24 -2.10 10.33
C GLY A 100 -11.29 -1.01 10.61
N TYR A 101 -11.73 -0.33 9.57
CA TYR A 101 -12.96 0.45 9.61
C TYR A 101 -14.07 -0.35 8.95
N LYS A 102 -15.01 -0.85 9.77
CA LYS A 102 -16.10 -1.74 9.34
C LYS A 102 -15.62 -2.98 8.58
N THR A 103 -14.52 -3.55 9.05
CA THR A 103 -13.98 -4.79 8.49
C THR A 103 -13.14 -5.53 9.53
N ASP A 104 -13.36 -6.84 9.66
CA ASP A 104 -12.58 -7.73 10.52
C ASP A 104 -11.34 -8.28 9.81
N HIS A 105 -11.29 -8.14 8.49
CA HIS A 105 -10.20 -8.64 7.66
C HIS A 105 -9.50 -7.52 6.90
N MET A 106 -8.21 -7.69 6.69
CA MET A 106 -7.42 -6.77 5.88
C MET A 106 -7.86 -6.88 4.43
N PRO A 107 -8.15 -5.75 3.75
CA PRO A 107 -8.51 -5.79 2.34
C PRO A 107 -7.29 -6.08 1.46
N GLY A 108 -7.56 -6.60 0.28
CA GLY A 108 -6.54 -6.95 -0.72
C GLY A 108 -6.46 -5.97 -1.88
N PHE A 109 -6.59 -4.68 -1.61
CA PHE A 109 -6.46 -3.56 -2.55
C PHE A 109 -7.65 -3.44 -3.53
N TRP A 110 -7.89 -4.41 -4.39
CA TRP A 110 -9.00 -4.42 -5.35
C TRP A 110 -10.14 -5.36 -4.96
N PHE A 111 -9.92 -6.23 -3.96
CA PHE A 111 -10.94 -7.09 -3.38
C PHE A 111 -11.12 -6.81 -1.89
N SER A 112 -12.32 -7.07 -1.40
CA SER A 112 -12.75 -6.56 -0.10
C SER A 112 -12.02 -7.20 1.08
N GLU A 113 -11.66 -8.48 1.02
CA GLU A 113 -11.15 -9.20 2.18
C GLU A 113 -10.12 -10.25 1.82
N THR A 114 -9.05 -10.32 2.62
CA THR A 114 -8.09 -11.42 2.65
C THR A 114 -8.42 -12.39 3.79
N LYS A 115 -7.64 -13.45 3.96
CA LYS A 115 -7.75 -14.35 5.13
C LYS A 115 -7.16 -13.74 6.41
N HIS A 116 -6.46 -12.62 6.34
CA HIS A 116 -5.74 -12.00 7.45
C HIS A 116 -6.67 -11.08 8.24
N GLN A 117 -6.74 -11.30 9.54
CA GLN A 117 -7.52 -10.46 10.43
C GLN A 117 -6.79 -9.15 10.75
N VAL A 118 -7.56 -8.11 11.04
CA VAL A 118 -7.06 -6.87 11.62
C VAL A 118 -6.82 -7.04 13.12
N ASP A 119 -6.04 -6.15 13.73
CA ASP A 119 -5.81 -6.19 15.17
C ASP A 119 -7.05 -5.75 15.94
N ASN A 120 -7.85 -4.85 15.37
CA ASN A 120 -9.18 -4.50 15.87
C ASN A 120 -10.05 -3.89 14.77
N ASN A 121 -11.34 -4.22 14.76
CA ASN A 121 -12.36 -3.59 13.92
C ASN A 121 -13.05 -2.47 14.71
N PHE A 122 -13.26 -1.34 14.06
CA PHE A 122 -14.03 -0.22 14.57
C PHE A 122 -15.23 0.08 13.68
N GLU A 123 -16.40 0.16 14.26
CA GLU A 123 -17.64 0.49 13.54
C GLU A 123 -17.84 2.00 13.38
N SER A 124 -17.16 2.81 14.20
CA SER A 124 -17.29 4.27 14.19
C SER A 124 -15.95 5.00 14.05
N ILE A 125 -15.97 6.13 13.32
CA ILE A 125 -14.82 7.05 13.23
C ILE A 125 -14.50 7.66 14.60
N SER A 126 -15.51 7.84 15.46
CA SER A 126 -15.32 8.36 16.82
C SER A 126 -14.41 7.44 17.64
N ASP A 127 -14.63 6.13 17.57
CA ASP A 127 -13.84 5.16 18.33
C ASP A 127 -12.40 5.07 17.81
N ILE A 128 -12.22 5.10 16.48
CA ILE A 128 -10.87 5.23 15.87
C ILE A 128 -10.19 6.49 16.40
N SER A 129 -10.87 7.64 16.37
CA SER A 129 -10.32 8.92 16.88
C SER A 129 -9.93 8.84 18.36
N ASN A 130 -10.75 8.22 19.18
CA ASN A 130 -10.46 8.04 20.62
C ASN A 130 -9.25 7.13 20.83
N PHE A 131 -9.14 6.04 20.07
CA PHE A 131 -7.98 5.16 20.10
C PHE A 131 -6.71 5.91 19.67
N LEU A 132 -6.74 6.67 18.55
CA LEU A 132 -5.58 7.42 18.07
C LEU A 132 -5.12 8.49 19.06
N LYS A 133 -6.06 9.17 19.75
CA LYS A 133 -5.75 10.11 20.84
C LYS A 133 -5.05 9.42 22.03
N LEU A 134 -5.51 8.22 22.41
CA LEU A 134 -4.85 7.43 23.46
C LEU A 134 -3.46 6.99 23.00
N ASN A 135 -3.35 6.43 21.81
CA ASN A 135 -2.09 5.96 21.24
C ASN A 135 -1.03 7.07 21.17
N SER A 136 -1.43 8.30 20.80
CA SER A 136 -0.50 9.44 20.76
C SER A 136 0.06 9.83 22.13
N LYS A 137 -0.67 9.58 23.21
CA LYS A 137 -0.21 9.82 24.59
C LYS A 137 0.78 8.75 25.09
N LEU A 138 0.70 7.54 24.52
CA LEU A 138 1.57 6.42 24.90
C LEU A 138 2.92 6.43 24.19
N ASN A 139 3.19 7.46 23.38
CA ASN A 139 4.44 7.60 22.60
C ASN A 139 4.81 6.37 21.75
N HIS A 140 3.81 5.72 21.18
CA HIS A 140 4.05 4.63 20.24
C HIS A 140 4.63 5.21 18.94
N ASN A 141 5.92 4.95 18.69
CA ASN A 141 6.70 5.58 17.62
C ASN A 141 6.57 4.88 16.26
N LYS A 142 5.41 4.34 15.95
CA LYS A 142 5.14 3.65 14.68
C LYS A 142 3.86 4.17 14.04
N SER A 143 3.78 4.05 12.73
CA SER A 143 2.53 4.37 12.02
C SER A 143 1.44 3.35 12.35
N ILE A 144 0.20 3.77 12.15
CA ILE A 144 -0.98 2.91 12.26
C ILE A 144 -1.61 2.83 10.88
N LEU A 145 -1.87 1.62 10.42
CA LEU A 145 -2.69 1.37 9.23
C LEU A 145 -4.17 1.33 9.62
N ILE A 146 -4.98 2.07 8.89
CA ILE A 146 -6.44 2.05 9.01
C ILE A 146 -6.98 1.55 7.68
N PHE A 147 -7.50 0.35 7.68
CA PHE A 147 -8.01 -0.28 6.48
C PHE A 147 -9.45 0.15 6.20
N ASN A 148 -9.66 0.65 4.98
CA ASN A 148 -10.95 0.95 4.41
C ASN A 148 -11.09 0.14 3.12
N LYS A 149 -12.05 -0.78 3.07
CA LYS A 149 -12.22 -1.66 1.91
C LYS A 149 -12.88 -0.93 0.73
N VAL A 150 -12.55 -1.38 -0.47
CA VAL A 150 -13.24 -0.93 -1.69
C VAL A 150 -14.74 -1.21 -1.54
N PRO A 151 -15.61 -0.25 -1.91
CA PRO A 151 -17.06 -0.49 -1.92
C PRO A 151 -17.42 -1.74 -2.73
N GLU A 152 -18.32 -2.56 -2.22
CA GLU A 152 -18.68 -3.86 -2.83
C GLU A 152 -19.06 -3.77 -4.30
N ILE A 153 -19.76 -2.70 -4.69
CA ILE A 153 -20.15 -2.46 -6.09
C ILE A 153 -18.95 -2.31 -7.05
N ASN A 154 -17.78 -1.96 -6.54
CA ASN A 154 -16.54 -1.79 -7.29
C ASN A 154 -15.47 -2.81 -6.92
N ALA A 155 -15.73 -3.67 -5.94
CA ALA A 155 -14.82 -4.74 -5.57
C ALA A 155 -14.74 -5.79 -6.71
N ILE A 156 -13.54 -6.33 -6.91
CA ILE A 156 -13.27 -7.33 -7.95
C ILE A 156 -13.03 -8.65 -7.26
N SER A 157 -13.50 -9.75 -7.83
CA SER A 157 -13.28 -11.07 -7.23
C SER A 157 -11.79 -11.43 -7.22
N LYS A 158 -11.36 -12.14 -6.18
CA LYS A 158 -9.97 -12.56 -6.00
C LYS A 158 -9.50 -13.43 -7.16
N GLU A 159 -10.37 -14.30 -7.66
CA GLU A 159 -10.10 -15.20 -8.79
C GLU A 159 -9.76 -14.41 -10.05
N GLN A 160 -10.56 -13.40 -10.35
CA GLN A 160 -10.36 -12.56 -11.53
C GLN A 160 -9.06 -11.72 -11.42
N ILE A 161 -8.76 -11.23 -10.22
CA ILE A 161 -7.50 -10.50 -9.97
C ILE A 161 -6.30 -11.43 -10.15
N ASN A 162 -6.35 -12.65 -9.61
CA ASN A 162 -5.27 -13.62 -9.74
C ASN A 162 -5.01 -14.00 -11.20
N GLU A 163 -6.06 -14.16 -12.00
CA GLU A 163 -5.94 -14.41 -13.45
C GLU A 163 -5.21 -13.25 -14.15
N TRP A 164 -5.62 -11.99 -13.88
CA TRP A 164 -4.97 -10.83 -14.48
C TRP A 164 -3.52 -10.66 -14.03
N ILE A 165 -3.22 -10.92 -12.75
CA ILE A 165 -1.85 -10.88 -12.22
C ILE A 165 -0.99 -11.94 -12.93
N SER A 166 -1.46 -13.17 -13.07
CA SER A 166 -0.75 -14.24 -13.75
C SER A 166 -0.43 -13.86 -15.20
N ASN A 167 -1.41 -13.33 -15.92
CA ASN A 167 -1.24 -12.88 -17.30
C ASN A 167 -0.25 -11.70 -17.41
N ALA A 168 -0.29 -10.77 -16.45
CA ALA A 168 0.64 -9.63 -16.42
C ALA A 168 2.07 -10.07 -16.12
N LEU A 169 2.27 -11.04 -15.22
CA LEU A 169 3.58 -11.61 -14.89
C LEU A 169 4.21 -12.30 -16.11
N VAL A 170 3.44 -13.11 -16.84
CA VAL A 170 3.92 -13.74 -18.10
C VAL A 170 4.36 -12.68 -19.12
N ARG A 171 3.62 -11.57 -19.22
CA ARG A 171 4.03 -10.45 -20.10
C ARG A 171 5.28 -9.74 -19.58
N ALA A 172 5.41 -9.54 -18.27
CA ALA A 172 6.59 -8.92 -17.68
C ALA A 172 7.85 -9.75 -17.98
N GLU A 173 7.78 -11.06 -17.81
CA GLU A 173 8.86 -11.99 -18.10
C GLU A 173 9.25 -11.93 -19.59
N LYS A 174 8.29 -12.02 -20.50
CA LYS A 174 8.51 -11.92 -21.95
C LYS A 174 9.19 -10.61 -22.36
N ASN A 175 8.86 -9.51 -21.67
CA ASN A 175 9.45 -8.19 -21.90
C ASN A 175 10.71 -7.92 -21.06
N LYS A 176 11.19 -8.90 -20.28
CA LYS A 176 12.37 -8.78 -19.38
C LYS A 176 12.25 -7.61 -18.39
N ILE A 177 11.05 -7.36 -17.88
CA ILE A 177 10.79 -6.27 -16.92
C ILE A 177 10.95 -6.81 -15.51
N SER A 178 11.80 -6.17 -14.71
CA SER A 178 12.10 -6.55 -13.33
C SER A 178 12.40 -5.32 -12.46
N GLY A 179 12.58 -5.52 -11.16
CA GLY A 179 12.96 -4.48 -10.20
C GLY A 179 11.98 -3.30 -10.17
N LYS A 180 12.50 -2.07 -10.16
CA LYS A 180 11.70 -0.84 -10.03
C LYS A 180 10.59 -0.66 -11.08
N GLY A 181 10.76 -1.26 -12.26
CA GLY A 181 9.80 -1.19 -13.37
C GLY A 181 8.65 -2.18 -13.25
N LEU A 182 8.77 -3.23 -12.44
CA LEU A 182 7.80 -4.32 -12.40
C LEU A 182 6.42 -3.87 -11.88
N THR A 183 6.37 -3.24 -10.72
CA THR A 183 5.10 -2.76 -10.13
C THR A 183 4.31 -1.82 -11.06
N PRO A 184 4.89 -0.74 -11.63
CA PRO A 184 4.18 0.12 -12.57
C PRO A 184 3.69 -0.63 -13.81
N PHE A 185 4.50 -1.56 -14.33
CA PHE A 185 4.13 -2.38 -15.46
C PHE A 185 2.94 -3.27 -15.16
N LEU A 186 2.98 -4.04 -14.06
CA LEU A 186 1.88 -4.93 -13.66
C LEU A 186 0.58 -4.16 -13.47
N ILE A 187 0.61 -3.03 -12.75
CA ILE A 187 -0.58 -2.19 -12.54
C ILE A 187 -1.16 -1.71 -13.87
N LYS A 188 -0.32 -1.28 -14.81
CA LYS A 188 -0.76 -0.84 -16.15
C LYS A 188 -1.41 -1.98 -16.94
N GLU A 189 -0.76 -3.15 -16.99
CA GLU A 189 -1.28 -4.32 -17.71
C GLU A 189 -2.62 -4.79 -17.13
N ILE A 190 -2.70 -4.90 -15.79
CA ILE A 190 -3.93 -5.31 -15.09
C ILE A 190 -5.05 -4.29 -15.32
N ASN A 191 -4.73 -3.00 -15.33
CA ASN A 191 -5.72 -1.97 -15.65
C ASN A 191 -6.27 -2.14 -17.08
N THR A 192 -5.40 -2.49 -18.04
CA THR A 192 -5.80 -2.79 -19.42
C THR A 192 -6.66 -4.05 -19.48
N PHE A 193 -6.26 -5.16 -18.85
CA PHE A 193 -7.04 -6.41 -18.84
C PHE A 193 -8.41 -6.23 -18.18
N SER A 194 -8.49 -5.37 -17.17
CA SER A 194 -9.71 -5.11 -16.42
C SER A 194 -10.65 -4.12 -17.11
N ASN A 195 -10.30 -3.58 -18.29
CA ASN A 195 -11.03 -2.47 -18.90
C ASN A 195 -11.29 -1.31 -17.91
N ASN A 196 -10.24 -0.87 -17.22
CA ASN A 196 -10.25 0.18 -16.20
C ASN A 196 -11.09 -0.13 -14.93
N LYS A 197 -11.54 -1.36 -14.71
CA LYS A 197 -12.26 -1.70 -13.46
C LYS A 197 -11.39 -1.47 -12.24
N THR A 198 -10.09 -1.81 -12.30
CA THR A 198 -9.14 -1.60 -11.21
C THR A 198 -8.91 -0.12 -10.90
N LEU A 199 -8.86 0.73 -11.92
CA LEU A 199 -8.80 2.18 -11.73
C LEU A 199 -10.07 2.70 -11.06
N LYS A 200 -11.25 2.23 -11.51
CA LYS A 200 -12.53 2.61 -10.93
C LYS A 200 -12.65 2.17 -9.46
N ALA A 201 -12.18 0.97 -9.12
CA ALA A 201 -12.11 0.50 -7.74
C ALA A 201 -11.26 1.44 -6.87
N ASN A 202 -10.08 1.84 -7.34
CA ASN A 202 -9.21 2.77 -6.60
C ASN A 202 -9.81 4.16 -6.44
N ILE A 203 -10.48 4.69 -7.48
CA ILE A 203 -11.15 6.01 -7.39
C ILE A 203 -12.30 5.96 -6.39
N SER A 204 -13.04 4.85 -6.31
CA SER A 204 -14.17 4.72 -5.39
C SER A 204 -13.77 4.60 -3.91
N LEU A 205 -12.49 4.39 -3.63
CA LEU A 205 -11.95 4.31 -2.28
C LEU A 205 -11.73 5.71 -1.65
N ILE A 206 -11.49 6.72 -2.48
CA ILE A 206 -11.18 8.10 -2.08
C ILE A 206 -12.44 8.95 -2.12
#